data_c044cc45c30808dcbdccd00c3bd737a1
#
_entry.id   c044cc45c30808dcbdccd00c3bd737a1
#
_cell.length_a   1.000
_cell.length_b   1.000
_cell.length_c   1.000
_cell.angle_alpha   90.00
_cell.angle_beta   90.00
_cell.angle_gamma   90.00
#
_symmetry.space_group_name_H-M   'P 1'
#
loop_
_entity.id
_entity.type
_entity.pdbx_description
1 polymer ?
#
loop_
_entity_poly.entity_id
_entity_poly.type
_entity_poly.pdbx_seq_one_letter_code
_entity_poly.pdbx_strand_id
1 'polypeptide(L)'
;MLIATVPRVFFFSPQAIKPMLMGRDVIAQAQSGTGKTATFSIGILQQVDNGLAECQALVLAPTRELAQQIVKVMIALGDFMSVRIHACVGGTAVRDDIRTLQNGVHVVVGTPGRVYDMINRRALRLADTKIFALDEADEMLSRGFKDQIYDVFKFLPEQVRVALFSATMPLEVLEITSRFMQEPIRILVKKDELTLEGIKQFYIAVEREEWKLDTLCDLYETLTITQAIIYCNTRRKVDWLTDNMTQKDFTVSAMHGDMDQKERDIIMREFRSGSSRVLITTDLLARGIDVQQVSLVINYDLPTNRENYIHRIGRSGRFGRKGVAINFLTSGDVRYMRDIEAFYN
;
A
#
# COMPACT_ATOMS: atom_id res chain seq x y z
N MET A 1 -3.60 7.85 -31.40
CA MET A 1 -2.64 8.97 -31.39
C MET A 1 -2.89 9.82 -30.15
N LEU A 2 -2.46 9.33 -28.96
CA LEU A 2 -2.62 9.96 -27.63
C LEU A 2 -1.39 9.62 -26.76
N ILE A 3 -0.17 9.85 -27.31
CA ILE A 3 1.12 9.55 -26.66
C ILE A 3 1.89 10.84 -26.32
N ALA A 4 1.27 12.00 -26.34
CA ALA A 4 2.05 13.24 -26.36
C ALA A 4 2.05 14.08 -25.08
N THR A 5 1.56 13.62 -23.93
CA THR A 5 1.74 14.36 -22.67
C THR A 5 1.56 13.45 -21.41
N VAL A 6 2.38 12.42 -21.32
CA VAL A 6 2.40 11.60 -20.10
C VAL A 6 3.66 11.96 -19.31
N PRO A 7 3.54 12.50 -18.08
CA PRO A 7 4.69 12.83 -17.24
C PRO A 7 5.57 11.61 -16.96
N ARG A 8 6.81 11.80 -16.55
CA ARG A 8 7.85 10.80 -16.20
C ARG A 8 7.41 9.59 -15.33
N VAL A 9 6.19 9.57 -14.85
CA VAL A 9 5.54 8.48 -14.09
C VAL A 9 5.50 7.14 -14.86
N PHE A 10 5.61 7.15 -16.21
CA PHE A 10 5.47 5.96 -17.05
C PHE A 10 6.77 5.29 -17.50
N PHE A 11 7.93 5.68 -17.00
CA PHE A 11 9.18 5.00 -17.37
C PHE A 11 9.25 3.56 -16.84
N PHE A 12 8.62 3.30 -15.72
CA PHE A 12 8.60 1.98 -15.08
C PHE A 12 7.62 0.99 -15.73
N SER A 13 6.49 1.46 -16.23
CA SER A 13 5.42 0.63 -16.78
C SER A 13 5.83 -0.28 -17.94
N PRO A 14 6.53 0.19 -18.99
CA PRO A 14 6.89 -0.67 -20.12
C PRO A 14 7.85 -1.79 -19.76
N GLN A 15 8.74 -1.56 -18.78
CA GLN A 15 9.75 -2.53 -18.38
C GLN A 15 9.13 -3.72 -17.63
N ALA A 16 8.05 -3.50 -16.87
CA ALA A 16 7.38 -4.55 -16.11
C ALA A 16 6.21 -5.18 -16.88
N ILE A 17 5.44 -4.40 -17.66
CA ILE A 17 4.29 -4.93 -18.42
C ILE A 17 4.76 -5.94 -19.46
N LYS A 18 5.79 -5.61 -20.25
CA LYS A 18 6.27 -6.49 -21.32
C LYS A 18 6.65 -7.89 -20.84
N PRO A 19 7.48 -8.08 -19.80
CA PRO A 19 7.78 -9.39 -19.27
C PRO A 19 6.54 -10.14 -18.76
N MET A 20 5.60 -9.47 -18.11
CA MET A 20 4.33 -10.08 -17.67
C MET A 20 3.55 -10.65 -18.86
N LEU A 21 3.44 -9.89 -19.96
CA LEU A 21 2.76 -10.33 -21.19
C LEU A 21 3.51 -11.47 -21.90
N MET A 22 4.82 -11.55 -21.72
CA MET A 22 5.65 -12.65 -22.23
C MET A 22 5.61 -13.91 -21.36
N GLY A 23 4.76 -13.93 -20.32
CA GLY A 23 4.63 -15.06 -19.41
C GLY A 23 5.86 -15.28 -18.54
N ARG A 24 6.58 -14.21 -18.13
CA ARG A 24 7.72 -14.28 -17.23
C ARG A 24 7.33 -13.85 -15.81
N ASP A 25 7.96 -14.44 -14.82
CA ASP A 25 7.89 -13.94 -13.45
C ASP A 25 8.60 -12.60 -13.34
N VAL A 26 8.05 -11.68 -12.54
CA VAL A 26 8.55 -10.31 -12.43
C VAL A 26 8.69 -9.88 -10.98
N ILE A 27 9.86 -9.35 -10.63
CA ILE A 27 10.10 -8.60 -9.39
C ILE A 27 10.32 -7.14 -9.77
N ALA A 28 9.43 -6.27 -9.33
CA ALA A 28 9.40 -4.88 -9.74
C ALA A 28 9.43 -3.95 -8.52
N GLN A 29 10.56 -3.27 -8.34
CA GLN A 29 10.73 -2.25 -7.33
C GLN A 29 10.57 -0.87 -7.96
N ALA A 30 9.71 -0.04 -7.37
CA ALA A 30 9.56 1.35 -7.77
C ALA A 30 9.01 2.20 -6.63
N GLN A 31 9.39 3.45 -6.57
CA GLN A 31 8.97 4.39 -5.54
C GLN A 31 7.43 4.48 -5.43
N SER A 32 6.94 4.92 -4.28
CA SER A 32 5.51 5.23 -4.11
C SER A 32 5.06 6.30 -5.12
N GLY A 33 3.88 6.12 -5.69
CA GLY A 33 3.31 7.08 -6.65
C GLY A 33 3.82 6.98 -8.09
N THR A 34 4.70 6.01 -8.42
CA THR A 34 5.25 5.81 -9.78
C THR A 34 4.35 4.99 -10.71
N GLY A 35 3.18 4.56 -10.25
CA GLY A 35 2.22 3.83 -11.07
C GLY A 35 2.32 2.30 -11.00
N LYS A 36 2.93 1.72 -9.95
CA LYS A 36 3.00 0.26 -9.75
C LYS A 36 1.64 -0.44 -9.93
N THR A 37 0.61 0.08 -9.26
CA THR A 37 -0.75 -0.49 -9.34
C THR A 37 -1.29 -0.49 -10.76
N ALA A 38 -1.15 0.62 -11.50
CA ALA A 38 -1.57 0.68 -12.90
C ALA A 38 -0.76 -0.30 -13.78
N THR A 39 0.53 -0.44 -13.52
CA THR A 39 1.43 -1.33 -14.26
C THR A 39 0.98 -2.79 -14.19
N PHE A 40 0.81 -3.35 -13.00
CA PHE A 40 0.36 -4.75 -12.91
C PHE A 40 -1.11 -4.91 -13.32
N SER A 41 -1.95 -3.91 -13.07
CA SER A 41 -3.34 -3.94 -13.51
C SER A 41 -3.45 -4.07 -15.03
N ILE A 42 -2.68 -3.27 -15.79
CA ILE A 42 -2.63 -3.37 -17.25
C ILE A 42 -2.08 -4.75 -17.67
N GLY A 43 -0.97 -5.19 -17.06
CA GLY A 43 -0.37 -6.49 -17.37
C GLY A 43 -1.32 -7.66 -17.13
N ILE A 44 -2.16 -7.60 -16.10
CA ILE A 44 -3.18 -8.60 -15.80
C ILE A 44 -4.35 -8.49 -16.78
N LEU A 45 -4.95 -7.32 -16.92
CA LEU A 45 -6.17 -7.11 -17.72
C LEU A 45 -5.97 -7.52 -19.18
N GLN A 46 -4.78 -7.30 -19.75
CA GLN A 46 -4.48 -7.71 -21.13
C GLN A 46 -4.41 -9.24 -21.35
N GLN A 47 -4.37 -10.04 -20.28
CA GLN A 47 -4.28 -11.48 -20.34
C GLN A 47 -5.57 -12.19 -19.92
N VAL A 48 -6.59 -11.44 -19.52
CA VAL A 48 -7.90 -11.96 -19.12
C VAL A 48 -8.71 -12.35 -20.36
N ASP A 49 -9.20 -13.57 -20.36
CA ASP A 49 -10.20 -14.03 -21.32
C ASP A 49 -11.61 -13.80 -20.76
N ASN A 50 -12.36 -12.90 -21.37
CA ASN A 50 -13.71 -12.55 -20.93
C ASN A 50 -14.74 -13.66 -21.13
N GLY A 51 -14.45 -14.64 -22.00
CA GLY A 51 -15.29 -15.80 -22.25
C GLY A 51 -15.22 -16.84 -21.13
N LEU A 52 -14.15 -16.83 -20.32
CA LEU A 52 -13.93 -17.77 -19.24
C LEU A 52 -14.30 -17.13 -17.89
N ALA A 53 -15.46 -17.48 -17.36
CA ALA A 53 -16.00 -16.94 -16.10
C ALA A 53 -15.37 -17.55 -14.83
N GLU A 54 -14.05 -17.73 -14.83
CA GLU A 54 -13.26 -18.28 -13.74
C GLU A 54 -12.16 -17.29 -13.29
N CYS A 55 -11.60 -17.50 -12.08
CA CYS A 55 -10.54 -16.65 -11.56
C CYS A 55 -9.22 -16.89 -12.33
N GLN A 56 -8.85 -15.96 -13.18
CA GLN A 56 -7.65 -16.02 -14.03
C GLN A 56 -6.48 -15.23 -13.46
N ALA A 57 -6.74 -14.30 -12.52
CA ALA A 57 -5.69 -13.58 -11.80
C ALA A 57 -6.09 -13.37 -10.33
N LEU A 58 -5.12 -13.60 -9.45
CA LEU A 58 -5.23 -13.36 -8.02
C LEU A 58 -4.20 -12.30 -7.61
N VAL A 59 -4.67 -11.21 -7.00
CA VAL A 59 -3.83 -10.14 -6.46
C VAL A 59 -3.99 -10.09 -4.94
N LEU A 60 -2.91 -10.14 -4.19
CA LEU A 60 -2.95 -9.98 -2.75
C LEU A 60 -2.33 -8.65 -2.32
N ALA A 61 -2.95 -8.04 -1.32
CA ALA A 61 -2.50 -6.80 -0.70
C ALA A 61 -2.59 -6.91 0.83
N PRO A 62 -1.71 -6.22 1.59
CA PRO A 62 -1.65 -6.36 3.06
C PRO A 62 -2.86 -5.78 3.78
N THR A 63 -3.54 -4.81 3.20
CA THR A 63 -4.67 -4.13 3.84
C THR A 63 -5.91 -4.13 2.95
N ARG A 64 -7.08 -4.02 3.60
CA ARG A 64 -8.39 -3.95 2.92
C ARG A 64 -8.50 -2.72 2.04
N GLU A 65 -8.02 -1.59 2.55
CA GLU A 65 -8.05 -0.30 1.87
C GLU A 65 -7.23 -0.34 0.57
N LEU A 66 -6.05 -0.95 0.61
CA LEU A 66 -5.23 -1.12 -0.59
C LEU A 66 -5.89 -2.07 -1.59
N ALA A 67 -6.42 -3.21 -1.14
CA ALA A 67 -7.12 -4.14 -2.02
C ALA A 67 -8.33 -3.47 -2.72
N GLN A 68 -9.15 -2.73 -1.98
CA GLN A 68 -10.27 -1.97 -2.54
C GLN A 68 -9.83 -0.88 -3.52
N GLN A 69 -8.70 -0.23 -3.24
CA GLN A 69 -8.12 0.78 -4.15
C GLN A 69 -7.63 0.13 -5.45
N ILE A 70 -6.95 -1.01 -5.38
CA ILE A 70 -6.51 -1.78 -6.55
C ILE A 70 -7.73 -2.14 -7.42
N VAL A 71 -8.81 -2.65 -6.81
CA VAL A 71 -10.06 -2.98 -7.53
C VAL A 71 -10.60 -1.77 -8.28
N LYS A 72 -10.65 -0.59 -7.64
CA LYS A 72 -11.12 0.65 -8.29
C LYS A 72 -10.26 1.03 -9.49
N VAL A 73 -8.94 0.90 -9.37
CA VAL A 73 -8.01 1.17 -10.47
C VAL A 73 -8.22 0.17 -11.60
N MET A 74 -8.34 -1.11 -11.29
CA MET A 74 -8.56 -2.15 -12.30
C MET A 74 -9.90 -2.00 -13.01
N ILE A 75 -10.98 -1.65 -12.30
CA ILE A 75 -12.29 -1.38 -12.89
C ILE A 75 -12.20 -0.18 -13.84
N ALA A 76 -11.57 0.91 -13.42
CA ALA A 76 -11.41 2.10 -14.27
C ALA A 76 -10.57 1.84 -15.52
N LEU A 77 -9.53 0.99 -15.44
CA LEU A 77 -8.72 0.61 -16.59
C LEU A 77 -9.42 -0.39 -17.50
N GLY A 78 -10.27 -1.26 -16.95
CA GLY A 78 -10.99 -2.32 -17.64
C GLY A 78 -12.44 -1.97 -18.02
N ASP A 79 -12.85 -0.70 -17.96
CA ASP A 79 -14.24 -0.25 -18.12
C ASP A 79 -14.90 -0.76 -19.40
N PHE A 80 -14.15 -0.81 -20.50
CA PHE A 80 -14.64 -1.31 -21.80
C PHE A 80 -14.35 -2.80 -22.06
N MET A 81 -13.80 -3.52 -21.06
CA MET A 81 -13.36 -4.91 -21.27
C MET A 81 -14.36 -5.94 -20.77
N SER A 82 -15.46 -5.55 -20.14
CA SER A 82 -16.43 -6.46 -19.50
C SER A 82 -15.80 -7.45 -18.50
N VAL A 83 -14.69 -7.07 -17.87
CA VAL A 83 -13.98 -7.88 -16.87
C VAL A 83 -14.67 -7.76 -15.51
N ARG A 84 -14.96 -8.89 -14.88
CA ARG A 84 -15.52 -8.93 -13.52
C ARG A 84 -14.39 -9.04 -12.51
N ILE A 85 -14.29 -8.03 -11.63
CA ILE A 85 -13.24 -7.91 -10.62
C ILE A 85 -13.91 -7.87 -9.25
N HIS A 86 -13.43 -8.67 -8.30
CA HIS A 86 -13.99 -8.72 -6.94
C HIS A 86 -12.97 -8.40 -5.87
N ALA A 87 -13.37 -7.58 -4.87
CA ALA A 87 -12.59 -7.30 -3.68
C ALA A 87 -12.89 -8.34 -2.58
N CYS A 88 -11.98 -9.27 -2.36
CA CYS A 88 -12.12 -10.32 -1.35
C CYS A 88 -11.37 -9.93 -0.05
N VAL A 89 -12.07 -9.17 0.84
CA VAL A 89 -11.46 -8.59 2.04
C VAL A 89 -12.25 -8.89 3.30
N GLY A 90 -11.56 -8.98 4.46
CA GLY A 90 -12.23 -9.16 5.75
C GLY A 90 -13.13 -7.95 6.12
N GLY A 91 -14.04 -8.14 7.08
CA GLY A 91 -14.96 -7.08 7.53
C GLY A 91 -16.20 -6.89 6.65
N THR A 92 -16.30 -7.58 5.51
CA THR A 92 -17.49 -7.70 4.66
C THR A 92 -18.23 -8.99 4.96
N ALA A 93 -19.51 -9.09 4.53
CA ALA A 93 -20.30 -10.29 4.74
C ALA A 93 -19.75 -11.46 3.90
N VAL A 94 -19.40 -12.56 4.57
CA VAL A 94 -18.86 -13.77 3.93
C VAL A 94 -19.80 -14.32 2.84
N ARG A 95 -21.12 -14.26 3.07
CA ARG A 95 -22.13 -14.74 2.14
C ARG A 95 -22.11 -13.97 0.82
N ASP A 96 -21.86 -12.68 0.86
CA ASP A 96 -21.79 -11.84 -0.34
C ASP A 96 -20.57 -12.20 -1.19
N ASP A 97 -19.41 -12.43 -0.55
CA ASP A 97 -18.21 -12.90 -1.24
C ASP A 97 -18.46 -14.24 -1.91
N ILE A 98 -19.03 -15.22 -1.18
CA ILE A 98 -19.35 -16.53 -1.71
C ILE A 98 -20.27 -16.43 -2.94
N ARG A 99 -21.35 -15.65 -2.84
CA ARG A 99 -22.29 -15.45 -3.94
C ARG A 99 -21.62 -14.82 -5.16
N THR A 100 -20.80 -13.80 -4.96
CA THR A 100 -20.10 -13.11 -6.06
C THR A 100 -19.10 -14.04 -6.74
N LEU A 101 -18.31 -14.79 -5.97
CA LEU A 101 -17.33 -15.74 -6.50
C LEU A 101 -18.00 -16.88 -7.27
N GLN A 102 -19.12 -17.41 -6.78
CA GLN A 102 -19.89 -18.48 -7.46
C GLN A 102 -20.54 -18.02 -8.76
N ASN A 103 -20.85 -16.72 -8.91
CA ASN A 103 -21.34 -16.15 -10.16
C ASN A 103 -20.23 -15.99 -11.22
N GLY A 104 -19.00 -16.35 -10.87
CA GLY A 104 -17.81 -16.26 -11.70
C GLY A 104 -17.22 -14.83 -11.73
N VAL A 105 -15.93 -14.73 -11.46
CA VAL A 105 -15.14 -13.49 -11.53
C VAL A 105 -13.84 -13.80 -12.27
N HIS A 106 -13.31 -12.80 -13.00
CA HIS A 106 -12.08 -12.97 -13.76
C HIS A 106 -10.84 -12.63 -12.93
N VAL A 107 -10.95 -11.64 -12.03
CA VAL A 107 -9.87 -11.18 -11.19
C VAL A 107 -10.36 -11.08 -9.74
N VAL A 108 -9.60 -11.65 -8.83
CA VAL A 108 -9.80 -11.48 -7.39
C VAL A 108 -8.66 -10.66 -6.82
N VAL A 109 -8.99 -9.60 -6.10
CA VAL A 109 -8.04 -8.80 -5.33
C VAL A 109 -8.41 -8.91 -3.86
N GLY A 110 -7.49 -9.33 -2.99
CA GLY A 110 -7.88 -9.54 -1.61
C GLY A 110 -6.76 -9.46 -0.59
N THR A 111 -7.16 -9.62 0.67
CA THR A 111 -6.22 -9.83 1.77
C THR A 111 -6.03 -11.33 2.01
N PRO A 112 -4.82 -11.79 2.40
CA PRO A 112 -4.50 -13.22 2.46
C PRO A 112 -5.50 -14.05 3.26
N GLY A 113 -5.86 -13.61 4.46
CA GLY A 113 -6.76 -14.37 5.34
C GLY A 113 -8.16 -14.59 4.76
N ARG A 114 -8.77 -13.58 4.12
CA ARG A 114 -10.09 -13.73 3.51
C ARG A 114 -10.04 -14.57 2.23
N VAL A 115 -9.00 -14.38 1.43
CA VAL A 115 -8.79 -15.19 0.22
C VAL A 115 -8.63 -16.66 0.60
N TYR A 116 -7.81 -16.96 1.60
CA TYR A 116 -7.63 -18.32 2.11
C TYR A 116 -8.94 -18.91 2.66
N ASP A 117 -9.75 -18.14 3.39
CA ASP A 117 -11.09 -18.59 3.84
C ASP A 117 -12.00 -18.95 2.67
N MET A 118 -12.00 -18.15 1.58
CA MET A 118 -12.82 -18.44 0.39
C MET A 118 -12.35 -19.67 -0.37
N ILE A 119 -11.05 -19.94 -0.41
CA ILE A 119 -10.47 -21.16 -0.97
C ILE A 119 -10.91 -22.38 -0.16
N ASN A 120 -10.76 -22.33 1.17
CA ASN A 120 -11.13 -23.44 2.05
C ASN A 120 -12.64 -23.74 2.01
N ARG A 121 -13.47 -22.73 1.83
CA ARG A 121 -14.92 -22.89 1.62
C ARG A 121 -15.27 -23.36 0.22
N ARG A 122 -14.28 -23.56 -0.66
CA ARG A 122 -14.48 -23.94 -2.07
C ARG A 122 -15.32 -22.91 -2.86
N ALA A 123 -15.43 -21.70 -2.37
CA ALA A 123 -16.10 -20.60 -3.06
C ALA A 123 -15.19 -19.96 -4.13
N LEU A 124 -13.89 -19.90 -3.88
CA LEU A 124 -12.87 -19.44 -4.84
C LEU A 124 -12.11 -20.66 -5.39
N ARG A 125 -12.16 -20.82 -6.70
CA ARG A 125 -11.40 -21.83 -7.45
C ARG A 125 -10.24 -21.14 -8.15
N LEU A 126 -9.05 -21.73 -8.07
CA LEU A 126 -7.82 -21.15 -8.62
C LEU A 126 -7.23 -21.97 -9.76
N ALA A 127 -7.93 -23.00 -10.26
CA ALA A 127 -7.43 -23.90 -11.29
C ALA A 127 -7.08 -23.18 -12.61
N ASP A 128 -7.78 -22.09 -12.94
CA ASP A 128 -7.58 -21.32 -14.16
C ASP A 128 -6.73 -20.05 -13.93
N THR A 129 -6.12 -19.91 -12.74
CA THR A 129 -5.32 -18.74 -12.40
C THR A 129 -3.99 -18.76 -13.15
N LYS A 130 -3.78 -17.76 -14.00
CA LYS A 130 -2.58 -17.57 -14.82
C LYS A 130 -1.56 -16.68 -14.15
N ILE A 131 -2.02 -15.70 -13.36
CA ILE A 131 -1.18 -14.66 -12.72
C ILE A 131 -1.50 -14.57 -11.23
N PHE A 132 -0.45 -14.61 -10.43
CA PHE A 132 -0.48 -14.32 -9.00
C PHE A 132 0.38 -13.09 -8.71
N ALA A 133 -0.22 -12.01 -8.23
CA ALA A 133 0.47 -10.77 -7.96
C ALA A 133 0.44 -10.41 -6.47
N LEU A 134 1.56 -9.91 -5.95
CA LEU A 134 1.66 -9.32 -4.61
C LEU A 134 1.98 -7.84 -4.74
N ASP A 135 1.11 -6.98 -4.22
CA ASP A 135 1.42 -5.56 -4.01
C ASP A 135 1.92 -5.34 -2.59
N GLU A 136 2.86 -4.42 -2.41
CA GLU A 136 3.62 -4.24 -1.17
C GLU A 136 4.29 -5.57 -0.72
N ALA A 137 5.02 -6.21 -1.65
CA ALA A 137 5.55 -7.55 -1.48
C ALA A 137 6.49 -7.70 -0.28
N ASP A 138 7.20 -6.65 0.11
CA ASP A 138 8.04 -6.61 1.30
C ASP A 138 7.23 -6.83 2.59
N GLU A 139 6.07 -6.21 2.72
CA GLU A 139 5.14 -6.44 3.84
C GLU A 139 4.51 -7.83 3.75
N MET A 140 4.06 -8.20 2.57
CA MET A 140 3.38 -9.46 2.32
C MET A 140 4.27 -10.67 2.61
N LEU A 141 5.57 -10.57 2.36
CA LEU A 141 6.53 -11.64 2.60
C LEU A 141 7.26 -11.50 3.95
N SER A 142 6.92 -10.47 4.74
CA SER A 142 7.37 -10.35 6.12
C SER A 142 6.73 -11.42 7.03
N ARG A 143 7.21 -11.51 8.29
CA ARG A 143 6.79 -12.56 9.22
C ARG A 143 5.28 -12.68 9.45
N GLY A 144 4.52 -11.60 9.27
CA GLY A 144 3.08 -11.59 9.57
C GLY A 144 2.19 -12.28 8.54
N PHE A 145 2.54 -12.22 7.25
CA PHE A 145 1.71 -12.73 6.15
C PHE A 145 2.32 -13.91 5.40
N LYS A 146 3.62 -14.15 5.57
CA LYS A 146 4.38 -15.15 4.84
C LYS A 146 3.72 -16.52 4.79
N ASP A 147 3.30 -17.06 5.94
CA ASP A 147 2.71 -18.38 6.02
C ASP A 147 1.36 -18.44 5.31
N GLN A 148 0.55 -17.40 5.45
CA GLN A 148 -0.74 -17.28 4.75
C GLN A 148 -0.57 -17.23 3.22
N ILE A 149 0.47 -16.57 2.74
CA ILE A 149 0.78 -16.50 1.31
C ILE A 149 1.23 -17.87 0.80
N TYR A 150 2.08 -18.58 1.54
CA TYR A 150 2.46 -19.95 1.19
C TYR A 150 1.25 -20.87 1.13
N ASP A 151 0.31 -20.74 2.06
CA ASP A 151 -0.88 -21.55 2.08
C ASP A 151 -1.77 -21.27 0.88
N VAL A 152 -1.95 -20.00 0.48
CA VAL A 152 -2.66 -19.65 -0.75
C VAL A 152 -1.93 -20.18 -1.98
N PHE A 153 -0.59 -20.04 -2.02
CA PHE A 153 0.22 -20.45 -3.15
C PHE A 153 0.11 -21.96 -3.47
N LYS A 154 -0.08 -22.81 -2.47
CA LYS A 154 -0.28 -24.26 -2.64
C LYS A 154 -1.50 -24.63 -3.48
N PHE A 155 -2.49 -23.75 -3.61
CA PHE A 155 -3.70 -23.97 -4.39
C PHE A 155 -3.61 -23.43 -5.83
N LEU A 156 -2.51 -22.74 -6.17
CA LEU A 156 -2.30 -22.21 -7.51
C LEU A 156 -1.75 -23.29 -8.45
N PRO A 157 -2.04 -23.20 -9.76
CA PRO A 157 -1.45 -24.09 -10.75
C PRO A 157 0.08 -23.96 -10.80
N GLU A 158 0.78 -25.05 -11.13
CA GLU A 158 2.25 -25.05 -11.26
C GLU A 158 2.77 -24.05 -12.31
N GLN A 159 1.94 -23.74 -13.31
CA GLN A 159 2.29 -22.83 -14.40
C GLN A 159 1.95 -21.36 -14.12
N VAL A 160 1.44 -21.04 -12.91
CA VAL A 160 1.11 -19.67 -12.53
C VAL A 160 2.34 -18.78 -12.65
N ARG A 161 2.15 -17.56 -13.18
CA ARG A 161 3.21 -16.54 -13.21
C ARG A 161 3.08 -15.64 -12.00
N VAL A 162 4.21 -15.32 -11.40
CA VAL A 162 4.27 -14.54 -10.17
C VAL A 162 4.80 -13.14 -10.47
N ALA A 163 4.10 -12.12 -9.97
CA ALA A 163 4.49 -10.73 -10.13
C ALA A 163 4.53 -10.02 -8.77
N LEU A 164 5.70 -9.56 -8.36
CA LEU A 164 5.91 -8.90 -7.08
C LEU A 164 6.19 -7.42 -7.28
N PHE A 165 5.44 -6.58 -6.57
CA PHE A 165 5.57 -5.13 -6.63
C PHE A 165 5.78 -4.56 -5.23
N SER A 166 6.81 -3.74 -5.05
CA SER A 166 7.05 -3.01 -3.79
C SER A 166 7.85 -1.74 -4.01
N ALA A 167 7.83 -0.84 -3.02
CA ALA A 167 8.76 0.30 -2.97
C ALA A 167 10.11 -0.11 -2.39
N THR A 168 10.13 -1.06 -1.49
CA THR A 168 11.34 -1.59 -0.85
C THR A 168 11.47 -3.08 -1.15
N MET A 169 12.71 -3.57 -1.30
CA MET A 169 12.95 -4.97 -1.62
C MET A 169 14.16 -5.48 -0.81
N PRO A 170 13.97 -5.75 0.50
CA PRO A 170 15.01 -6.32 1.36
C PRO A 170 15.55 -7.65 0.83
N LEU A 171 16.78 -7.97 1.16
CA LEU A 171 17.42 -9.25 0.73
C LEU A 171 16.63 -10.47 1.19
N GLU A 172 16.08 -10.43 2.40
CA GLU A 172 15.24 -11.50 2.95
C GLU A 172 14.02 -11.80 2.08
N VAL A 173 13.41 -10.75 1.52
CA VAL A 173 12.28 -10.88 0.59
C VAL A 173 12.74 -11.53 -0.71
N LEU A 174 13.88 -11.09 -1.26
CA LEU A 174 14.46 -11.68 -2.48
C LEU A 174 14.84 -13.15 -2.31
N GLU A 175 15.32 -13.56 -1.15
CA GLU A 175 15.61 -14.96 -0.84
C GLU A 175 14.34 -15.82 -0.79
N ILE A 176 13.26 -15.27 -0.22
CA ILE A 176 11.98 -15.96 -0.15
C ILE A 176 11.41 -16.18 -1.55
N THR A 177 11.57 -15.22 -2.47
CA THR A 177 11.03 -15.31 -3.83
C THR A 177 11.57 -16.48 -4.62
N SER A 178 12.83 -16.92 -4.35
CA SER A 178 13.43 -18.07 -5.01
C SER A 178 12.67 -19.38 -4.81
N ARG A 179 11.78 -19.45 -3.82
CA ARG A 179 11.01 -20.65 -3.50
C ARG A 179 9.75 -20.83 -4.35
N PHE A 180 9.26 -19.77 -5.01
CA PHE A 180 8.02 -19.80 -5.78
C PHE A 180 8.09 -19.03 -7.11
N MET A 181 9.26 -18.49 -7.47
CA MET A 181 9.47 -17.83 -8.75
C MET A 181 10.54 -18.55 -9.57
N GLN A 182 10.35 -18.59 -10.88
CA GLN A 182 11.25 -19.22 -11.84
C GLN A 182 11.95 -18.15 -12.66
N GLU A 183 13.25 -17.98 -12.45
CA GLU A 183 14.10 -17.01 -13.18
C GLU A 183 13.42 -15.64 -13.40
N PRO A 184 12.98 -14.95 -12.33
CA PRO A 184 12.22 -13.73 -12.46
C PRO A 184 13.03 -12.61 -13.13
N ILE A 185 12.35 -11.83 -13.96
CA ILE A 185 12.90 -10.56 -14.44
C ILE A 185 12.89 -9.57 -13.27
N ARG A 186 14.08 -9.10 -12.89
CA ARG A 186 14.27 -8.19 -11.76
C ARG A 186 14.42 -6.77 -12.27
N ILE A 187 13.47 -5.92 -11.92
CA ILE A 187 13.47 -4.48 -12.18
C ILE A 187 13.64 -3.81 -10.82
N LEU A 188 14.88 -3.57 -10.44
CA LEU A 188 15.24 -3.02 -9.14
C LEU A 188 15.75 -1.59 -9.31
N VAL A 189 15.41 -0.74 -8.36
CA VAL A 189 15.91 0.64 -8.27
C VAL A 189 17.17 0.65 -7.41
N LYS A 190 18.17 1.44 -7.79
CA LYS A 190 19.38 1.61 -6.99
C LYS A 190 19.04 2.27 -5.66
N LYS A 191 19.83 1.98 -4.60
CA LYS A 191 19.58 2.50 -3.25
C LYS A 191 19.52 4.04 -3.20
N ASP A 192 20.42 4.68 -3.89
CA ASP A 192 20.52 6.13 -4.05
C ASP A 192 19.33 6.77 -4.80
N GLU A 193 18.61 5.98 -5.60
CA GLU A 193 17.38 6.40 -6.30
C GLU A 193 16.10 6.10 -5.49
N LEU A 194 16.21 5.42 -4.34
CA LEU A 194 15.07 5.17 -3.45
C LEU A 194 14.65 6.41 -2.64
N THR A 195 15.50 7.44 -2.61
CA THR A 195 15.19 8.70 -1.96
C THR A 195 14.03 9.40 -2.69
N LEU A 196 13.07 9.87 -1.92
CA LEU A 196 11.89 10.55 -2.46
C LEU A 196 12.26 12.02 -2.78
N GLU A 197 12.89 12.25 -3.94
CA GLU A 197 13.40 13.57 -4.38
C GLU A 197 12.38 14.72 -4.29
N GLY A 198 11.10 14.41 -4.32
CA GLY A 198 10.01 15.38 -4.19
C GLY A 198 9.64 15.74 -2.75
N ILE A 199 10.24 15.10 -1.73
CA ILE A 199 9.87 15.27 -0.33
C ILE A 199 11.01 15.92 0.46
N LYS A 200 10.77 17.13 0.96
CA LYS A 200 11.69 17.76 1.91
C LYS A 200 11.50 17.13 3.29
N GLN A 201 12.60 16.70 3.89
CA GLN A 201 12.61 16.01 5.17
C GLN A 201 13.25 16.88 6.23
N PHE A 202 12.58 17.00 7.37
CA PHE A 202 13.04 17.80 8.52
C PHE A 202 12.92 16.95 9.79
N TYR A 203 13.64 17.34 10.82
CA TYR A 203 13.42 16.86 12.17
C TYR A 203 13.29 18.00 13.16
N ILE A 204 12.56 17.76 14.23
CA ILE A 204 12.43 18.64 15.38
C ILE A 204 12.92 17.86 16.60
N ALA A 205 14.02 18.30 17.20
CA ALA A 205 14.51 17.73 18.43
C ALA A 205 13.65 18.22 19.60
N VAL A 206 13.05 17.28 20.31
CA VAL A 206 12.21 17.52 21.49
C VAL A 206 12.89 16.87 22.69
N GLU A 207 13.19 17.62 23.73
CA GLU A 207 13.95 17.09 24.87
C GLU A 207 13.20 15.99 25.63
N ARG A 208 11.87 16.09 25.71
CA ARG A 208 11.00 15.15 26.45
C ARG A 208 9.82 14.72 25.62
N GLU A 209 9.39 13.48 25.80
CA GLU A 209 8.24 12.92 25.10
C GLU A 209 6.96 13.73 25.33
N GLU A 210 6.78 14.25 26.56
CA GLU A 210 5.59 15.03 26.93
C GLU A 210 5.46 16.35 26.14
N TRP A 211 6.57 16.89 25.65
CA TRP A 211 6.58 18.17 24.90
C TRP A 211 6.24 17.99 23.42
N LYS A 212 6.20 16.77 22.93
CA LYS A 212 5.81 16.49 21.51
C LYS A 212 4.41 17.01 21.20
N LEU A 213 3.45 16.91 22.13
CA LEU A 213 2.09 17.39 21.93
C LEU A 213 2.03 18.90 21.74
N ASP A 214 2.66 19.68 22.64
CA ASP A 214 2.66 21.13 22.53
C ASP A 214 3.42 21.57 21.28
N THR A 215 4.57 20.96 20.98
CA THR A 215 5.31 21.19 19.72
C THR A 215 4.45 20.91 18.48
N LEU A 216 3.62 19.87 18.52
CA LEU A 216 2.70 19.55 17.40
C LEU A 216 1.60 20.61 17.26
N CYS A 217 1.04 21.09 18.36
CA CYS A 217 0.04 22.15 18.35
C CYS A 217 0.60 23.46 17.78
N ASP A 218 1.78 23.90 18.25
CA ASP A 218 2.48 25.08 17.74
C ASP A 218 2.76 24.96 16.23
N LEU A 219 3.18 23.76 15.78
CA LEU A 219 3.44 23.48 14.38
C LEU A 219 2.15 23.56 13.54
N TYR A 220 1.06 23.04 14.07
CA TYR A 220 -0.25 23.06 13.41
C TYR A 220 -0.78 24.49 13.23
N GLU A 221 -0.60 25.37 14.21
CA GLU A 221 -1.00 26.78 14.15
C GLU A 221 -0.15 27.61 13.17
N THR A 222 1.13 27.26 13.05
CA THR A 222 2.08 28.02 12.21
C THR A 222 2.09 27.60 10.75
N LEU A 223 1.72 26.36 10.43
CA LEU A 223 1.76 25.82 9.06
C LEU A 223 0.41 25.92 8.36
N THR A 224 0.43 26.42 7.12
CA THR A 224 -0.72 26.31 6.23
C THR A 224 -0.82 24.87 5.69
N ILE A 225 -1.59 24.04 6.38
CA ILE A 225 -1.74 22.63 6.06
C ILE A 225 -2.95 22.44 5.13
N THR A 226 -2.74 21.88 3.95
CA THR A 226 -3.85 21.44 3.08
C THR A 226 -4.40 20.12 3.57
N GLN A 227 -3.56 19.08 3.61
CA GLN A 227 -3.84 17.79 4.28
C GLN A 227 -2.55 17.23 4.87
N ALA A 228 -2.67 16.64 6.06
CA ALA A 228 -1.55 16.01 6.76
C ALA A 228 -1.91 14.61 7.28
N ILE A 229 -0.90 13.76 7.36
CA ILE A 229 -0.96 12.49 8.08
C ILE A 229 0.05 12.51 9.23
N ILE A 230 -0.41 12.16 10.43
CA ILE A 230 0.42 12.06 11.63
C ILE A 230 0.53 10.58 12.01
N TYR A 231 1.76 10.07 12.09
CA TYR A 231 2.02 8.67 12.41
C TYR A 231 2.44 8.48 13.87
N CYS A 232 1.72 7.58 14.54
CA CYS A 232 2.06 7.04 15.86
C CYS A 232 2.34 5.54 15.75
N ASN A 233 3.19 5.00 16.63
CA ASN A 233 3.57 3.59 16.60
C ASN A 233 2.52 2.67 17.23
N THR A 234 1.59 3.17 18.05
CA THR A 234 0.57 2.37 18.71
C THR A 234 -0.84 2.96 18.54
N ARG A 235 -1.85 2.09 18.53
CA ARG A 235 -3.27 2.46 18.47
C ARG A 235 -3.66 3.35 19.66
N ARG A 236 -3.25 2.97 20.88
CA ARG A 236 -3.53 3.75 22.10
C ARG A 236 -2.97 5.19 21.99
N LYS A 237 -1.81 5.36 21.37
CA LYS A 237 -1.23 6.68 21.18
C LYS A 237 -1.97 7.49 20.12
N VAL A 238 -2.53 6.83 19.09
CA VAL A 238 -3.42 7.49 18.11
C VAL A 238 -4.66 8.05 18.83
N ASP A 239 -5.34 7.23 19.63
CA ASP A 239 -6.53 7.66 20.37
C ASP A 239 -6.18 8.80 21.35
N TRP A 240 -5.15 8.60 22.17
CA TRP A 240 -4.69 9.60 23.11
C TRP A 240 -4.34 10.95 22.44
N LEU A 241 -3.62 10.92 21.33
CA LEU A 241 -3.23 12.12 20.60
C LEU A 241 -4.44 12.82 19.98
N THR A 242 -5.37 12.06 19.43
CA THR A 242 -6.61 12.57 18.85
C THR A 242 -7.46 13.28 19.91
N ASP A 243 -7.66 12.64 21.07
CA ASP A 243 -8.43 13.20 22.18
C ASP A 243 -7.82 14.50 22.69
N ASN A 244 -6.49 14.54 22.92
CA ASN A 244 -5.81 15.73 23.40
C ASN A 244 -5.83 16.88 22.39
N MET A 245 -5.65 16.60 21.09
CA MET A 245 -5.77 17.63 20.05
C MET A 245 -7.19 18.17 19.93
N THR A 246 -8.20 17.29 20.02
CA THR A 246 -9.63 17.68 19.99
C THR A 246 -9.99 18.56 21.20
N GLN A 247 -9.47 18.23 22.39
CA GLN A 247 -9.67 19.08 23.59
C GLN A 247 -9.03 20.47 23.48
N LYS A 248 -8.04 20.63 22.59
CA LYS A 248 -7.40 21.91 22.26
C LYS A 248 -8.03 22.55 21.00
N ASP A 249 -9.25 22.16 20.62
CA ASP A 249 -10.02 22.69 19.48
C ASP A 249 -9.41 22.41 18.09
N PHE A 250 -8.48 21.45 17.96
CA PHE A 250 -7.99 21.01 16.65
C PHE A 250 -8.95 19.98 16.01
N THR A 251 -9.26 20.18 14.72
CA THR A 251 -10.07 19.24 13.95
C THR A 251 -9.19 18.15 13.36
N VAL A 252 -9.21 16.96 13.96
CA VAL A 252 -8.44 15.79 13.57
C VAL A 252 -9.31 14.53 13.52
N SER A 253 -8.90 13.55 12.72
CA SER A 253 -9.53 12.24 12.65
C SER A 253 -8.53 11.16 13.02
N ALA A 254 -8.96 10.14 13.75
CA ALA A 254 -8.15 8.96 14.08
C ALA A 254 -8.47 7.80 13.14
N MET A 255 -7.45 6.94 12.83
CA MET A 255 -7.70 5.68 12.15
C MET A 255 -6.68 4.61 12.54
N HIS A 256 -7.15 3.45 13.01
CA HIS A 256 -6.31 2.31 13.35
C HIS A 256 -7.05 0.97 13.21
N GLY A 257 -6.33 -0.14 13.39
CA GLY A 257 -6.83 -1.47 13.09
C GLY A 257 -7.94 -2.01 13.99
N ASP A 258 -8.17 -1.41 15.19
CA ASP A 258 -9.24 -1.86 16.11
C ASP A 258 -10.61 -1.24 15.77
N MET A 259 -10.65 -0.20 14.95
CA MET A 259 -11.90 0.39 14.47
C MET A 259 -12.64 -0.56 13.54
N ASP A 260 -13.97 -0.52 13.53
CA ASP A 260 -14.75 -1.31 12.59
C ASP A 260 -14.57 -0.82 11.14
N GLN A 261 -14.89 -1.67 10.15
CA GLN A 261 -14.65 -1.36 8.75
C GLN A 261 -15.52 -0.21 8.25
N LYS A 262 -16.76 -0.09 8.73
CA LYS A 262 -17.67 0.98 8.29
C LYS A 262 -17.18 2.35 8.75
N GLU A 263 -16.69 2.42 9.98
CA GLU A 263 -16.09 3.63 10.54
C GLU A 263 -14.84 4.03 9.74
N ARG A 264 -13.95 3.09 9.46
CA ARG A 264 -12.74 3.32 8.65
C ARG A 264 -13.09 3.79 7.23
N ASP A 265 -14.12 3.24 6.61
CA ASP A 265 -14.58 3.63 5.28
C ASP A 265 -15.13 5.07 5.26
N ILE A 266 -15.80 5.49 6.32
CA ILE A 266 -16.30 6.87 6.50
C ILE A 266 -15.11 7.82 6.62
N ILE A 267 -14.19 7.58 7.54
CA ILE A 267 -13.01 8.39 7.79
C ILE A 267 -12.19 8.54 6.50
N MET A 268 -11.93 7.45 5.80
CA MET A 268 -11.18 7.48 4.54
C MET A 268 -11.89 8.26 3.43
N ARG A 269 -13.22 8.21 3.39
CA ARG A 269 -14.01 9.00 2.43
C ARG A 269 -13.88 10.49 2.73
N GLU A 270 -14.04 10.89 3.98
CA GLU A 270 -13.90 12.28 4.42
C GLU A 270 -12.47 12.80 4.20
N PHE A 271 -11.47 11.98 4.47
CA PHE A 271 -10.09 12.36 4.23
C PHE A 271 -9.78 12.50 2.72
N ARG A 272 -10.27 11.61 1.87
CA ARG A 272 -10.09 11.71 0.41
C ARG A 272 -10.83 12.90 -0.20
N SER A 273 -11.99 13.27 0.32
CA SER A 273 -12.74 14.44 -0.16
C SER A 273 -12.14 15.77 0.31
N GLY A 274 -11.23 15.75 1.29
CA GLY A 274 -10.70 16.97 1.92
C GLY A 274 -11.58 17.56 3.03
N SER A 275 -12.68 16.89 3.37
CA SER A 275 -13.56 17.30 4.50
C SER A 275 -12.82 17.15 5.84
N SER A 276 -12.01 16.11 6.00
CA SER A 276 -11.03 15.96 7.07
C SER A 276 -9.65 16.33 6.54
N ARG A 277 -8.93 17.20 7.25
CA ARG A 277 -7.62 17.69 6.81
C ARG A 277 -6.45 17.01 7.49
N VAL A 278 -6.64 16.49 8.69
CA VAL A 278 -5.57 15.83 9.48
C VAL A 278 -6.02 14.46 9.92
N LEU A 279 -5.22 13.47 9.59
CA LEU A 279 -5.46 12.07 9.94
C LEU A 279 -4.33 11.57 10.83
N ILE A 280 -4.66 11.13 12.04
CA ILE A 280 -3.74 10.49 12.98
C ILE A 280 -3.88 8.98 12.84
N THR A 281 -2.79 8.26 12.60
CA THR A 281 -2.87 6.82 12.30
C THR A 281 -1.62 6.06 12.72
N THR A 282 -1.69 4.75 12.63
CA THR A 282 -0.54 3.83 12.71
C THR A 282 -0.04 3.47 11.31
N ASP A 283 0.95 2.57 11.22
CA ASP A 283 1.46 2.02 9.95
C ASP A 283 0.39 1.30 9.11
N LEU A 284 -0.82 1.10 9.64
CA LEU A 284 -1.97 0.61 8.85
C LEU A 284 -2.16 1.39 7.55
N LEU A 285 -1.97 2.71 7.59
CA LEU A 285 -2.09 3.60 6.43
C LEU A 285 -0.74 4.00 5.83
N ALA A 286 0.37 3.46 6.31
CA ALA A 286 1.69 3.76 5.76
C ALA A 286 1.87 3.24 4.33
N ARG A 287 1.13 2.19 3.95
CA ARG A 287 1.32 1.51 2.66
C ARG A 287 0.09 1.63 1.76
N GLY A 288 0.34 1.84 0.48
CA GLY A 288 -0.63 1.71 -0.61
C GLY A 288 -1.76 2.74 -0.69
N ILE A 289 -2.04 3.52 0.35
CA ILE A 289 -3.15 4.46 0.31
C ILE A 289 -2.82 5.66 -0.57
N ASP A 290 -3.70 5.91 -1.52
CA ASP A 290 -3.62 7.04 -2.41
C ASP A 290 -4.57 8.16 -1.94
N VAL A 291 -3.97 9.24 -1.42
CA VAL A 291 -4.66 10.48 -1.12
C VAL A 291 -3.89 11.61 -1.80
N GLN A 292 -4.51 12.18 -2.81
CA GLN A 292 -3.84 13.10 -3.74
C GLN A 292 -3.41 14.43 -3.13
N GLN A 293 -3.98 14.82 -1.99
CA GLN A 293 -3.81 16.17 -1.42
C GLN A 293 -2.89 16.22 -0.22
N VAL A 294 -2.30 15.09 0.20
CA VAL A 294 -1.39 15.07 1.35
C VAL A 294 -0.10 15.83 1.01
N SER A 295 0.09 16.95 1.67
CA SER A 295 1.29 17.81 1.52
C SER A 295 2.30 17.62 2.64
N LEU A 296 1.84 17.15 3.81
CA LEU A 296 2.64 17.01 5.02
C LEU A 296 2.46 15.62 5.64
N VAL A 297 3.58 15.02 6.02
CA VAL A 297 3.62 13.83 6.88
C VAL A 297 4.39 14.19 8.14
N ILE A 298 3.84 13.86 9.30
CA ILE A 298 4.52 14.02 10.59
C ILE A 298 4.73 12.64 11.20
N ASN A 299 5.95 12.26 11.44
CA ASN A 299 6.27 11.13 12.29
C ASN A 299 6.34 11.63 13.75
N TYR A 300 5.19 11.58 14.44
CA TYR A 300 5.11 11.86 15.88
C TYR A 300 5.95 10.86 16.67
N ASP A 301 5.93 9.59 16.22
CA ASP A 301 6.89 8.57 16.58
C ASP A 301 7.65 8.14 15.31
N LEU A 302 8.97 8.03 15.36
CA LEU A 302 9.72 7.38 14.30
C LEU A 302 9.30 5.91 14.15
N PRO A 303 9.24 5.39 12.92
CA PRO A 303 8.94 3.97 12.73
C PRO A 303 10.07 3.11 13.31
N THR A 304 9.71 1.97 13.89
CA THR A 304 10.67 0.98 14.41
C THR A 304 11.38 0.19 13.30
N ASN A 305 10.81 0.21 12.10
CA ASN A 305 11.33 -0.43 10.90
C ASN A 305 11.66 0.66 9.87
N ARG A 306 12.86 0.67 9.35
CA ARG A 306 13.35 1.69 8.40
C ARG A 306 12.60 1.69 7.06
N GLU A 307 12.12 0.53 6.60
CA GLU A 307 11.31 0.43 5.39
C GLU A 307 9.99 1.22 5.54
N ASN A 308 9.39 1.18 6.72
CA ASN A 308 8.18 1.95 7.02
C ASN A 308 8.41 3.47 6.94
N TYR A 309 9.63 3.95 7.14
CA TYR A 309 9.95 5.36 6.98
C TYR A 309 9.60 5.87 5.57
N ILE A 310 10.12 5.21 4.53
CA ILE A 310 9.84 5.56 3.13
C ILE A 310 8.35 5.40 2.80
N HIS A 311 7.71 4.36 3.32
CA HIS A 311 6.27 4.15 3.12
C HIS A 311 5.42 5.27 3.74
N ARG A 312 5.77 5.74 4.95
CA ARG A 312 5.07 6.85 5.62
C ARG A 312 5.26 8.15 4.87
N ILE A 313 6.50 8.58 4.67
CA ILE A 313 6.77 9.88 4.03
C ILE A 313 6.32 9.89 2.56
N GLY A 314 6.35 8.76 1.87
CA GLY A 314 5.84 8.57 0.51
C GLY A 314 4.33 8.71 0.36
N ARG A 315 3.59 9.07 1.43
CA ARG A 315 2.19 9.51 1.32
C ARG A 315 2.09 10.97 0.87
N SER A 316 3.08 11.81 1.18
CA SER A 316 3.18 13.18 0.66
C SER A 316 3.88 13.22 -0.71
N GLY A 317 3.80 14.33 -1.42
CA GLY A 317 4.57 14.57 -2.63
C GLY A 317 4.19 13.72 -3.86
N ARG A 318 2.99 13.15 -3.91
CA ARG A 318 2.53 12.30 -5.00
C ARG A 318 2.14 13.10 -6.25
N PHE A 319 2.14 12.44 -7.40
CA PHE A 319 1.74 13.02 -8.70
C PHE A 319 2.58 14.24 -9.11
N GLY A 320 3.90 14.22 -8.81
CA GLY A 320 4.82 15.30 -9.15
C GLY A 320 4.69 16.56 -8.27
N ARG A 321 3.93 16.49 -7.18
CA ARG A 321 3.84 17.56 -6.19
C ARG A 321 5.01 17.48 -5.21
N LYS A 322 5.34 18.62 -4.58
CA LYS A 322 6.33 18.66 -3.50
C LYS A 322 5.64 18.27 -2.19
N GLY A 323 6.30 17.42 -1.41
CA GLY A 323 5.87 17.01 -0.08
C GLY A 323 6.82 17.49 1.02
N VAL A 324 6.34 17.43 2.25
CA VAL A 324 7.16 17.71 3.45
C VAL A 324 6.97 16.54 4.41
N ALA A 325 8.07 16.10 5.02
CA ALA A 325 8.07 15.16 6.13
C ALA A 325 8.77 15.80 7.33
N ILE A 326 8.14 15.71 8.51
CA ILE A 326 8.70 16.23 9.77
C ILE A 326 8.76 15.06 10.76
N ASN A 327 9.92 14.88 11.36
CA ASN A 327 10.17 13.80 12.32
C ASN A 327 10.38 14.41 13.72
N PHE A 328 9.61 14.00 14.71
CA PHE A 328 9.85 14.38 16.09
C PHE A 328 10.85 13.41 16.71
N LEU A 329 11.89 13.93 17.30
CA LEU A 329 12.99 13.15 17.88
C LEU A 329 13.21 13.51 19.35
N THR A 330 13.15 12.50 20.19
CA THR A 330 13.72 12.58 21.54
C THR A 330 15.17 12.05 21.54
N SER A 331 15.88 12.20 22.65
CA SER A 331 17.22 11.62 22.81
C SER A 331 17.23 10.08 22.60
N GLY A 332 16.12 9.39 22.92
CA GLY A 332 15.97 7.96 22.70
C GLY A 332 15.82 7.57 21.23
N ASP A 333 15.37 8.48 20.38
CA ASP A 333 15.09 8.23 18.97
C ASP A 333 16.32 8.41 18.06
N VAL A 334 17.39 9.05 18.54
CA VAL A 334 18.60 9.37 17.77
C VAL A 334 19.22 8.14 17.11
N ARG A 335 19.21 6.99 17.80
CA ARG A 335 19.73 5.74 17.24
C ARG A 335 18.92 5.26 16.04
N TYR A 336 17.59 5.33 16.11
CA TYR A 336 16.69 4.94 15.02
C TYR A 336 16.86 5.90 13.83
N MET A 337 16.99 7.20 14.09
CA MET A 337 17.22 8.19 13.03
C MET A 337 18.52 7.93 12.29
N ARG A 338 19.62 7.67 13.01
CA ARG A 338 20.91 7.33 12.40
C ARG A 338 20.86 6.03 11.58
N ASP A 339 20.10 5.03 12.01
CA ASP A 339 19.92 3.79 11.24
C ASP A 339 19.16 4.06 9.94
N ILE A 340 18.12 4.91 9.97
CA ILE A 340 17.38 5.34 8.79
C ILE A 340 18.28 6.14 7.84
N GLU A 341 19.03 7.13 8.35
CA GLU A 341 19.98 7.91 7.57
C GLU A 341 21.04 7.03 6.90
N ALA A 342 21.68 6.14 7.67
CA ALA A 342 22.71 5.24 7.14
C ALA A 342 22.17 4.25 6.08
N PHE A 343 20.87 3.96 6.11
CA PHE A 343 20.27 3.02 5.17
C PHE A 343 19.86 3.70 3.85
N TYR A 344 19.33 4.91 3.91
CA TYR A 344 18.81 5.60 2.72
C TYR A 344 19.77 6.65 2.15
N ASN A 345 20.71 7.15 2.92
CA ASN A 345 21.82 8.06 2.60
C ASN A 345 21.62 8.96 1.37
#